data_766b033592b1a8128181ab1c679124d8
#
_entry.id   766b033592b1a8128181ab1c679124d8
#
_cell.length_a   1.000
_cell.length_b   1.000
_cell.length_c   1.000
_cell.angle_alpha   90.00
_cell.angle_beta   90.00
_cell.angle_gamma   90.00
#
_symmetry.space_group_name_H-M   'P 1'
#
loop_
_entity.id
_entity.type
_entity.pdbx_description
1 polymer ?
#
loop_
_entity_poly.entity_id
_entity_poly.type
_entity_poly.pdbx_seq_one_letter_code
_entity_poly.pdbx_strand_id
1 'polypeptide(L)'
;MAVVERASILDATNLHARLDELLASHPAADGPWAAPLILSDDLQAFVIFHPPGTPNDTHYHEHDEWWVLMRGEINWHIEGQAEPVRARAGDFVLCPKLRNHHLEPVGNEVSVRIAINTRGEYHHYDRPGCRSDPWRLDAS
;
A
#
# COMPACT_ATOMS: atom_id res chain seq x y z
N MET A 1 -5.45 -18.49 -12.10
CA MET A 1 -4.72 -17.48 -11.34
C MET A 1 -5.16 -16.07 -11.72
N ALA A 2 -4.90 -15.64 -12.96
CA ALA A 2 -5.33 -14.30 -13.39
C ALA A 2 -6.84 -14.08 -13.28
N VAL A 3 -7.64 -15.12 -13.45
CA VAL A 3 -9.10 -15.03 -13.34
C VAL A 3 -9.52 -14.68 -11.91
N VAL A 4 -8.87 -15.29 -10.90
CA VAL A 4 -9.19 -15.02 -9.50
C VAL A 4 -8.81 -13.58 -9.14
N GLU A 5 -7.63 -13.13 -9.56
CA GLU A 5 -7.20 -11.76 -9.33
C GLU A 5 -8.14 -10.74 -9.97
N ARG A 6 -8.54 -11.02 -11.22
CA ARG A 6 -9.45 -10.14 -11.95
C ARG A 6 -10.82 -10.08 -11.26
N ALA A 7 -11.31 -11.19 -10.72
CA ALA A 7 -12.58 -11.23 -10.01
C ALA A 7 -12.57 -10.42 -8.72
N SER A 8 -11.38 -10.13 -8.17
CA SER A 8 -11.22 -9.34 -6.95
C SER A 8 -11.11 -7.84 -7.22
N ILE A 9 -10.94 -7.42 -8.48
CA ILE A 9 -10.79 -6.00 -8.80
C ILE A 9 -12.17 -5.35 -8.87
N LEU A 10 -12.32 -4.27 -8.11
CA LEU A 10 -13.56 -3.50 -8.07
C LEU A 10 -13.52 -2.36 -9.09
N ASP A 11 -14.59 -2.25 -9.85
CA ASP A 11 -14.82 -1.17 -10.81
C ASP A 11 -16.32 -1.04 -11.03
N ALA A 12 -16.74 -0.29 -12.05
CA ALA A 12 -18.16 -0.07 -12.32
C ALA A 12 -18.93 -1.36 -12.64
N THR A 13 -18.24 -2.44 -12.98
CA THR A 13 -18.87 -3.73 -13.34
C THR A 13 -18.73 -4.79 -12.25
N ASN A 14 -17.95 -4.54 -11.21
CA ASN A 14 -17.74 -5.46 -10.09
C ASN A 14 -17.68 -4.66 -8.81
N LEU A 15 -18.71 -4.75 -7.99
CA LEU A 15 -18.91 -3.83 -6.86
C LEU A 15 -18.59 -4.44 -5.51
N HIS A 16 -18.13 -5.68 -5.44
CA HIS A 16 -17.90 -6.36 -4.17
C HIS A 16 -16.72 -7.33 -4.26
N ALA A 17 -15.87 -7.31 -3.25
CA ALA A 17 -14.78 -8.26 -3.09
C ALA A 17 -14.56 -8.52 -1.59
N ARG A 18 -13.95 -9.66 -1.27
CA ARG A 18 -13.58 -10.02 0.09
C ARG A 18 -12.06 -10.05 0.21
N LEU A 19 -11.54 -9.36 1.22
CA LEU A 19 -10.11 -9.30 1.47
C LEU A 19 -9.52 -10.69 1.72
N ASP A 20 -10.18 -11.51 2.52
CA ASP A 20 -9.67 -12.85 2.84
C ASP A 20 -9.58 -13.75 1.61
N GLU A 21 -10.50 -13.62 0.67
CA GLU A 21 -10.44 -14.35 -0.59
C GLU A 21 -9.26 -13.88 -1.45
N LEU A 22 -9.04 -12.57 -1.50
CA LEU A 22 -7.91 -12.02 -2.23
C LEU A 22 -6.58 -12.51 -1.64
N LEU A 23 -6.46 -12.47 -0.32
CA LEU A 23 -5.26 -12.96 0.35
C LEU A 23 -5.03 -14.45 0.10
N ALA A 24 -6.11 -15.25 0.12
CA ALA A 24 -6.02 -16.68 -0.13
C ALA A 24 -5.67 -17.03 -1.58
N SER A 25 -5.96 -16.14 -2.53
CA SER A 25 -5.66 -16.36 -3.95
C SER A 25 -4.18 -16.18 -4.28
N HIS A 26 -3.42 -15.54 -3.41
CA HIS A 26 -1.98 -15.41 -3.55
C HIS A 26 -1.30 -16.52 -2.77
N PRO A 27 -0.35 -17.23 -3.36
CA PRO A 27 0.39 -18.24 -2.62
C PRO A 27 1.09 -17.59 -1.43
N ALA A 28 1.25 -18.34 -0.34
CA ALA A 28 1.98 -17.88 0.82
C ALA A 28 3.36 -17.44 0.35
N ALA A 29 3.52 -16.16 0.11
CA ALA A 29 4.72 -15.63 -0.47
C ALA A 29 5.76 -15.42 0.63
N ASP A 30 7.00 -15.79 0.33
CA ASP A 30 8.11 -15.52 1.22
C ASP A 30 8.55 -14.06 1.15
N GLY A 31 7.96 -13.29 0.28
CA GLY A 31 8.29 -11.89 0.08
C GLY A 31 7.08 -11.01 -0.08
N PRO A 32 7.29 -9.70 -0.27
CA PRO A 32 6.21 -8.75 -0.43
C PRO A 32 5.50 -8.93 -1.77
N TRP A 33 4.21 -8.59 -1.76
CA TRP A 33 3.44 -8.51 -3.00
C TRP A 33 2.37 -7.44 -2.87
N ALA A 34 1.87 -7.00 -3.99
CA ALA A 34 0.72 -6.12 -4.06
C ALA A 34 -0.21 -6.57 -5.17
N ALA A 35 -1.50 -6.37 -4.93
CA ALA A 35 -2.52 -6.69 -5.90
C ALA A 35 -3.52 -5.54 -5.99
N PRO A 36 -4.00 -5.21 -7.19
CA PRO A 36 -5.02 -4.20 -7.32
C PRO A 36 -6.33 -4.67 -6.67
N LEU A 37 -6.99 -3.75 -5.96
CA LEU A 37 -8.28 -3.98 -5.34
C LEU A 37 -9.36 -3.11 -5.99
N ILE A 38 -9.06 -1.84 -6.25
CA ILE A 38 -9.99 -0.91 -6.91
C ILE A 38 -9.27 -0.26 -8.09
N LEU A 39 -9.92 -0.27 -9.24
CA LEU A 39 -9.47 0.45 -10.42
C LEU A 39 -10.69 1.10 -11.07
N SER A 40 -11.26 2.10 -10.41
CA SER A 40 -12.39 2.87 -10.91
C SER A 40 -11.92 4.11 -11.68
N ASP A 41 -12.86 4.91 -12.17
CA ASP A 41 -12.50 6.11 -12.92
C ASP A 41 -11.70 7.11 -12.07
N ASP A 42 -12.01 7.21 -10.78
CA ASP A 42 -11.44 8.23 -9.90
C ASP A 42 -10.45 7.70 -8.90
N LEU A 43 -10.55 6.43 -8.54
CA LEU A 43 -9.80 5.83 -7.44
C LEU A 43 -9.01 4.62 -7.88
N GLN A 44 -7.89 4.41 -7.22
CA GLN A 44 -7.19 3.13 -7.24
C GLN A 44 -6.88 2.71 -5.81
N ALA A 45 -6.89 1.42 -5.58
CA ALA A 45 -6.48 0.85 -4.31
C ALA A 45 -5.75 -0.46 -4.52
N PHE A 46 -4.79 -0.72 -3.65
CA PHE A 46 -3.97 -1.93 -3.69
C PHE A 46 -3.93 -2.56 -2.32
N VAL A 47 -3.97 -3.89 -2.30
CA VAL A 47 -3.67 -4.66 -1.10
C VAL A 47 -2.18 -4.97 -1.13
N ILE A 48 -1.49 -4.65 -0.06
CA ILE A 48 -0.05 -4.80 0.05
C ILE A 48 0.28 -5.73 1.20
N PHE A 49 0.93 -6.84 0.86
CA PHE A 49 1.44 -7.83 1.80
C PHE A 49 2.93 -7.54 1.98
N HIS A 50 3.33 -7.17 3.21
CA HIS A 50 4.67 -6.61 3.43
C HIS A 50 5.27 -7.16 4.72
N PRO A 51 6.18 -8.15 4.61
CA PRO A 51 6.84 -8.72 5.78
C PRO A 51 7.76 -7.72 6.48
N PRO A 52 7.93 -7.83 7.81
CA PRO A 52 8.93 -7.03 8.52
C PRO A 52 10.33 -7.28 7.95
N GLY A 53 11.15 -6.23 7.99
CA GLY A 53 12.52 -6.32 7.49
C GLY A 53 12.66 -6.18 5.98
N THR A 54 11.58 -6.16 5.24
CA THR A 54 11.61 -5.90 3.80
C THR A 54 11.68 -4.39 3.58
N PRO A 55 12.65 -3.90 2.79
CA PRO A 55 12.79 -2.46 2.52
C PRO A 55 11.57 -1.89 1.83
N ASN A 56 11.36 -0.60 2.05
CA ASN A 56 10.35 0.18 1.33
C ASN A 56 11.01 1.44 0.79
N ASP A 57 10.51 1.92 -0.33
CA ASP A 57 11.02 3.13 -0.95
C ASP A 57 10.62 4.38 -0.17
N THR A 58 11.26 5.50 -0.50
CA THR A 58 10.87 6.82 -0.02
C THR A 58 10.46 7.63 -1.24
N HIS A 59 9.22 8.05 -1.27
CA HIS A 59 8.64 8.75 -2.42
C HIS A 59 7.57 9.74 -1.96
N TYR A 60 7.03 10.50 -2.91
CA TYR A 60 5.88 11.36 -2.67
C TYR A 60 4.85 11.18 -3.78
N HIS A 61 3.64 11.66 -3.51
CA HIS A 61 2.55 11.71 -4.48
C HIS A 61 2.07 13.14 -4.68
N GLU A 62 1.45 13.40 -5.80
CA GLU A 62 0.84 14.71 -6.08
C GLU A 62 -0.58 14.83 -5.53
N HIS A 63 -1.12 13.74 -4.97
CA HIS A 63 -2.43 13.69 -4.35
C HIS A 63 -2.32 13.05 -2.97
N ASP A 64 -3.31 13.26 -2.12
CA ASP A 64 -3.39 12.60 -0.83
C ASP A 64 -3.45 11.10 -1.03
N GLU A 65 -2.76 10.37 -0.16
CA GLU A 65 -2.88 8.91 -0.07
C GLU A 65 -3.28 8.54 1.34
N TRP A 66 -4.11 7.53 1.46
CA TRP A 66 -4.45 7.01 2.77
C TRP A 66 -4.46 5.49 2.77
N TRP A 67 -4.31 4.94 3.96
CA TRP A 67 -4.22 3.51 4.16
C TRP A 67 -5.11 3.10 5.31
N VAL A 68 -5.56 1.85 5.24
CA VAL A 68 -6.05 1.14 6.41
C VAL A 68 -5.14 -0.06 6.64
N LEU A 69 -4.66 -0.20 7.87
CA LEU A 69 -3.82 -1.34 8.26
C LEU A 69 -4.74 -2.46 8.72
N MET A 70 -4.64 -3.61 8.04
CA MET A 70 -5.50 -4.77 8.29
C MET A 70 -4.85 -5.81 9.18
N ARG A 71 -3.50 -5.94 9.13
CA ARG A 71 -2.72 -6.87 9.94
C ARG A 71 -1.36 -6.28 10.22
N GLY A 72 -0.76 -6.70 11.35
CA GLY A 72 0.60 -6.32 11.69
C GLY A 72 0.72 -4.89 12.21
N GLU A 73 1.95 -4.41 12.20
CA GLU A 73 2.29 -3.07 12.66
C GLU A 73 3.23 -2.41 11.67
N ILE A 74 3.02 -1.14 11.43
CA ILE A 74 3.85 -0.35 10.52
C ILE A 74 4.12 1.02 11.15
N ASN A 75 5.35 1.51 11.00
CA ASN A 75 5.70 2.89 11.29
C ASN A 75 5.74 3.67 9.98
N TRP A 76 4.92 4.71 9.87
CA TRP A 76 4.92 5.62 8.73
C TRP A 76 5.83 6.80 9.04
N HIS A 77 6.89 6.94 8.26
CA HIS A 77 7.78 8.09 8.33
C HIS A 77 7.32 9.10 7.31
N ILE A 78 6.68 10.17 7.77
CA ILE A 78 6.06 11.18 6.92
C ILE A 78 6.80 12.51 7.11
N GLU A 79 7.23 13.10 6.02
CA GLU A 79 7.86 14.40 6.02
C GLU A 79 7.01 15.43 6.76
N GLY A 80 7.65 16.21 7.65
CA GLY A 80 6.94 17.18 8.47
C GLY A 80 6.50 16.65 9.83
N GLN A 81 6.64 15.34 10.07
CA GLN A 81 6.37 14.74 11.37
C GLN A 81 7.68 14.43 12.09
N ALA A 82 7.82 14.92 13.32
CA ALA A 82 9.04 14.66 14.10
C ALA A 82 9.17 13.20 14.50
N GLU A 83 8.05 12.54 14.75
CA GLU A 83 7.99 11.12 15.13
C GLU A 83 7.24 10.34 14.08
N PRO A 84 7.58 9.06 13.88
CA PRO A 84 6.80 8.24 12.96
C PRO A 84 5.37 8.05 13.48
N VAL A 85 4.44 7.91 12.54
CA VAL A 85 3.07 7.50 12.87
C VAL A 85 3.11 5.99 13.08
N ARG A 86 2.87 5.55 14.30
CA ARG A 86 2.89 4.13 14.66
C ARG A 86 1.48 3.57 14.58
N ALA A 87 1.26 2.68 13.65
CA ALA A 87 -0.06 2.13 13.40
C ALA A 87 -0.08 0.62 13.61
N ARG A 88 -1.23 0.13 14.00
CA ARG A 88 -1.52 -1.30 14.15
C ARG A 88 -2.84 -1.62 13.47
N ALA A 89 -3.17 -2.91 13.41
CA ALA A 89 -4.39 -3.36 12.74
C ALA A 89 -5.62 -2.59 13.21
N GLY A 90 -6.39 -2.08 12.26
CA GLY A 90 -7.57 -1.26 12.51
C GLY A 90 -7.31 0.25 12.42
N ASP A 91 -6.06 0.67 12.31
CA ASP A 91 -5.73 2.09 12.22
C ASP A 91 -5.78 2.60 10.78
N PHE A 92 -6.11 3.88 10.65
CA PHE A 92 -6.08 4.62 9.39
C PHE A 92 -4.94 5.62 9.43
N VAL A 93 -4.23 5.78 8.31
CA VAL A 93 -3.15 6.77 8.18
C VAL A 93 -3.37 7.57 6.91
N LEU A 94 -3.16 8.88 6.99
CA LEU A 94 -3.21 9.78 5.84
C LEU A 94 -1.85 10.41 5.63
N CYS A 95 -1.35 10.36 4.41
CA CYS A 95 -0.21 11.17 4.00
C CYS A 95 -0.70 12.26 3.07
N PRO A 96 -0.59 13.55 3.47
CA PRO A 96 -0.94 14.65 2.59
C PRO A 96 -0.08 14.66 1.33
N LYS A 97 -0.64 15.18 0.25
CA LYS A 97 0.09 15.32 -1.01
C LYS A 97 1.41 16.05 -0.81
N LEU A 98 2.37 15.73 -1.66
CA LEU A 98 3.67 16.38 -1.76
C LEU A 98 4.60 16.18 -0.56
N ARG A 99 4.27 15.28 0.35
CA ARG A 99 5.15 14.90 1.45
C ARG A 99 5.83 13.57 1.14
N ASN A 100 7.14 13.55 1.30
CA ASN A 100 7.87 12.28 1.23
C ASN A 100 7.39 11.36 2.33
N HIS A 101 7.27 10.08 2.03
CA HIS A 101 6.92 9.08 3.03
C HIS A 101 7.63 7.76 2.77
N HIS A 102 7.79 7.02 3.85
CA HIS A 102 8.47 5.73 3.89
C HIS A 102 7.78 4.87 4.94
N LEU A 103 7.50 3.64 4.60
CA LEU A 103 6.80 2.71 5.48
C LEU A 103 7.74 1.64 5.98
N GLU A 104 7.71 1.40 7.28
CA GLU A 104 8.56 0.42 7.94
C GLU A 104 7.71 -0.59 8.68
N PRO A 105 7.45 -1.78 8.10
CA PRO A 105 6.81 -2.86 8.84
C PRO A 105 7.69 -3.28 10.00
N VAL A 106 7.09 -3.44 11.17
CA VAL A 106 7.79 -3.80 12.40
C VAL A 106 7.12 -5.00 13.08
N GLY A 107 7.76 -5.51 14.13
CA GLY A 107 7.25 -6.67 14.85
C GLY A 107 7.57 -7.97 14.13
N ASN A 108 6.84 -9.02 14.46
CA ASN A 108 7.09 -10.38 13.96
C ASN A 108 6.01 -10.86 12.99
N GLU A 109 4.91 -10.14 12.90
CA GLU A 109 3.78 -10.50 12.04
C GLU A 109 3.89 -9.77 10.71
N VAL A 110 3.55 -10.45 9.61
CA VAL A 110 3.44 -9.81 8.31
C VAL A 110 2.37 -8.72 8.37
N SER A 111 2.65 -7.60 7.73
CA SER A 111 1.66 -6.54 7.63
C SER A 111 0.84 -6.68 6.34
N VAL A 112 -0.44 -6.31 6.43
CA VAL A 112 -1.34 -6.20 5.29
C VAL A 112 -2.01 -4.85 5.39
N ARG A 113 -1.82 -4.02 4.36
CA ARG A 113 -2.45 -2.70 4.28
C ARG A 113 -3.19 -2.53 2.96
N ILE A 114 -4.19 -1.69 2.98
CA ILE A 114 -4.87 -1.26 1.77
C ILE A 114 -4.48 0.19 1.55
N ALA A 115 -3.87 0.48 0.40
CA ALA A 115 -3.47 1.84 0.01
C ALA A 115 -4.49 2.38 -0.98
N ILE A 116 -5.01 3.57 -0.72
CA ILE A 116 -6.04 4.19 -1.55
C ILE A 116 -5.57 5.58 -1.97
N ASN A 117 -5.63 5.86 -3.27
CA ASN A 117 -5.31 7.17 -3.81
C ASN A 117 -6.02 7.43 -5.13
N THR A 118 -5.64 8.52 -5.79
CA THR A 118 -6.24 8.96 -7.05
C THR A 118 -5.82 8.03 -8.19
N ARG A 119 -6.75 7.71 -9.06
CA ARG A 119 -6.47 6.87 -10.23
C ARG A 119 -5.35 7.46 -11.07
N GLY A 120 -4.39 6.61 -11.43
CA GLY A 120 -3.25 7.00 -12.23
C GLY A 120 -2.07 7.58 -11.44
N GLU A 121 -2.20 7.72 -10.12
CA GLU A 121 -1.10 8.18 -9.30
C GLU A 121 0.03 7.15 -9.27
N TYR A 122 1.26 7.61 -9.17
CA TYR A 122 2.44 6.76 -9.10
C TYR A 122 3.48 7.36 -8.15
N HIS A 123 4.56 6.61 -7.91
CA HIS A 123 5.64 7.04 -7.02
C HIS A 123 6.53 8.05 -7.72
N HIS A 124 6.77 9.19 -7.08
CA HIS A 124 7.68 10.22 -7.55
C HIS A 124 8.95 10.20 -6.71
N TYR A 125 10.10 10.23 -7.36
CA TYR A 125 11.41 10.12 -6.70
C TYR A 125 12.34 11.31 -6.97
N ASP A 126 11.87 12.33 -7.64
CA ASP A 126 12.69 13.45 -8.16
C ASP A 126 12.94 14.56 -7.13
N ARG A 127 12.96 14.21 -5.85
CA ARG A 127 13.23 15.15 -4.76
C ARG A 127 14.31 14.60 -3.85
N PRO A 128 15.07 15.51 -3.14
CA PRO A 128 16.02 15.05 -2.15
C PRO A 128 15.36 14.18 -1.08
N GLY A 129 16.04 13.11 -0.70
CA GLY A 129 15.53 12.15 0.27
C GLY A 129 14.69 11.03 -0.33
N CYS A 130 14.29 11.14 -1.57
CA CYS A 130 13.58 10.05 -2.27
C CYS A 130 14.56 9.01 -2.77
N ARG A 131 14.13 7.76 -2.76
CA ARG A 131 14.88 6.63 -3.33
C ARG A 131 13.93 5.48 -3.61
N SER A 132 14.21 4.75 -4.68
CA SER A 132 13.50 3.51 -4.98
C SER A 132 14.23 2.32 -4.34
N ASP A 133 13.49 1.31 -3.94
CA ASP A 133 14.03 0.06 -3.41
C ASP A 133 14.01 -1.03 -4.48
N PRO A 134 14.74 -2.17 -4.25
CA PRO A 134 14.80 -3.26 -5.23
C PRO A 134 13.44 -3.81 -5.64
N TRP A 135 12.48 -3.81 -4.73
CA TRP A 135 11.09 -4.10 -5.10
C TRP A 135 10.24 -2.87 -4.85
N ARG A 136 9.26 -2.66 -5.66
CA ARG A 136 8.31 -1.56 -5.52
C ARG A 136 7.02 -1.91 -6.24
N LEU A 137 5.98 -1.17 -5.88
CA LEU A 137 4.70 -1.30 -6.54
C LEU A 137 4.63 -0.28 -7.65
N ASP A 138 4.85 -0.70 -8.88
CA ASP A 138 4.82 0.22 -10.02
C ASP A 138 3.46 0.87 -10.23
N ALA A 139 2.41 0.30 -9.69
CA ALA A 139 1.06 0.76 -9.87
C ALA A 139 0.51 1.61 -8.72
N SER A 140 1.29 1.85 -7.67
CA SER A 140 0.79 2.61 -6.51
C SER A 140 1.49 3.93 -6.31
#